data_c2e8d7c1b2bb66513e8bd47bdc14394d
#
_entry.id   c2e8d7c1b2bb66513e8bd47bdc14394d
#
_cell.length_a   1.000
_cell.length_b   1.000
_cell.length_c   1.000
_cell.angle_alpha   90.00
_cell.angle_beta   90.00
_cell.angle_gamma   90.00
#
_symmetry.space_group_name_H-M   'P 1'
#
loop_
_entity.id
_entity.type
_entity.pdbx_description
1 polymer ?
#
loop_
_entity_poly.entity_id
_entity_poly.type
_entity_poly.pdbx_seq_one_letter_code
_entity_poly.pdbx_strand_id
1 'polypeptide(L)'
;MAATPSRMVSLGTQMPSFSLPDTVSGKTIDASSLAGRPSVVIFICNHCPFVKHIRVGLAAFGRFCRERNVPMVAISANDAASYPADGPDAMAAEVVQAGYVFPYLYDESQAVAKAFDACCTPDLFIFDRDGKLAYRGQFDDARPSNQIPVTGRDARAAVEALLDGQPPATEQKASIGCNIKWKPDFSASPRAAGRGRRPEGGG
;
A
#
# COMPACT_ATOMS: atom_id res chain seq x y z
N MET A 1 7.06 -9.46 -15.08
CA MET A 1 6.81 -8.13 -14.45
C MET A 1 8.08 -7.72 -13.72
N ALA A 2 8.56 -6.50 -13.93
CA ALA A 2 9.73 -6.00 -13.21
C ALA A 2 9.40 -5.80 -11.72
N ALA A 3 10.27 -6.25 -10.85
CA ALA A 3 10.17 -5.99 -9.42
C ALA A 3 10.57 -4.52 -9.15
N THR A 4 9.75 -3.82 -8.42
CA THR A 4 9.94 -2.41 -8.09
C THR A 4 10.25 -2.28 -6.60
N PRO A 5 11.40 -1.70 -6.21
CA PRO A 5 11.67 -1.41 -4.81
C PRO A 5 10.81 -0.24 -4.33
N SER A 6 10.45 -0.22 -3.05
CA SER A 6 9.78 0.92 -2.46
C SER A 6 10.71 2.14 -2.41
N ARG A 7 10.10 3.32 -2.50
CA ARG A 7 10.80 4.57 -2.23
C ARG A 7 10.93 4.74 -0.73
N MET A 8 12.15 4.93 -0.26
CA MET A 8 12.43 5.06 1.18
C MET A 8 12.16 6.50 1.63
N VAL A 9 10.88 6.76 1.97
CA VAL A 9 10.46 8.03 2.58
C VAL A 9 11.18 8.21 3.93
N SER A 10 11.57 9.43 4.26
CA SER A 10 12.33 9.73 5.46
C SER A 10 11.55 9.34 6.73
N LEU A 11 12.23 8.67 7.66
CA LEU A 11 11.68 8.41 9.00
C LEU A 11 11.34 9.74 9.70
N GLY A 12 10.28 9.71 10.51
CA GLY A 12 9.73 10.92 11.14
C GLY A 12 8.72 11.70 10.27
N THR A 13 8.53 11.29 9.00
CA THR A 13 7.48 11.88 8.15
C THR A 13 6.10 11.64 8.77
N GLN A 14 5.27 12.68 8.82
CA GLN A 14 3.91 12.56 9.34
C GLN A 14 3.04 11.71 8.42
N MET A 15 2.20 10.85 9.01
CA MET A 15 1.22 10.06 8.26
C MET A 15 0.32 10.99 7.41
N PRO A 16 0.24 10.79 6.10
CA PRO A 16 -0.73 11.51 5.28
C PRO A 16 -2.16 11.25 5.74
N SER A 17 -3.00 12.28 5.72
CA SER A 17 -4.42 12.12 5.98
C SER A 17 -5.08 11.32 4.85
N PHE A 18 -6.05 10.48 5.21
CA PHE A 18 -6.91 9.79 4.27
C PHE A 18 -8.28 9.53 4.88
N SER A 19 -9.26 9.32 4.00
CA SER A 19 -10.62 8.92 4.33
C SER A 19 -11.08 8.02 3.19
N LEU A 20 -11.09 6.70 3.42
CA LEU A 20 -11.30 5.69 2.37
C LEU A 20 -12.37 4.67 2.78
N PRO A 21 -13.14 4.15 1.82
CA PRO A 21 -14.12 3.10 2.08
C PRO A 21 -13.43 1.75 2.36
N ASP A 22 -13.88 1.06 3.41
CA ASP A 22 -13.57 -0.35 3.64
C ASP A 22 -14.47 -1.22 2.78
N THR A 23 -13.88 -2.09 1.99
CA THR A 23 -14.58 -2.90 0.98
C THR A 23 -15.50 -3.96 1.58
N VAL A 24 -15.32 -4.34 2.85
CA VAL A 24 -16.14 -5.35 3.54
C VAL A 24 -17.31 -4.70 4.27
N SER A 25 -17.04 -3.70 5.10
CA SER A 25 -18.08 -3.07 5.94
C SER A 25 -18.81 -1.93 5.24
N GLY A 26 -18.25 -1.38 4.14
CA GLY A 26 -18.75 -0.18 3.48
C GLY A 26 -18.53 1.11 4.29
N LYS A 27 -17.94 1.02 5.48
CA LYS A 27 -17.69 2.19 6.33
C LYS A 27 -16.45 2.93 5.84
N THR A 28 -16.47 4.24 6.00
CA THR A 28 -15.29 5.07 5.77
C THR A 28 -14.34 4.95 6.96
N ILE A 29 -13.06 4.73 6.68
CA ILE A 29 -11.99 4.67 7.68
C ILE A 29 -11.07 5.87 7.45
N ASP A 30 -10.89 6.66 8.50
CA ASP A 30 -10.05 7.85 8.49
C ASP A 30 -8.69 7.55 9.11
N ALA A 31 -7.64 8.23 8.63
CA ALA A 31 -6.29 8.14 9.20
C ALA A 31 -6.26 8.47 10.70
N SER A 32 -7.13 9.35 11.17
CA SER A 32 -7.27 9.72 12.58
C SER A 32 -7.65 8.54 13.49
N SER A 33 -8.31 7.51 12.94
CA SER A 33 -8.65 6.29 13.71
C SER A 33 -7.42 5.44 14.07
N LEU A 34 -6.29 5.70 13.44
CA LEU A 34 -4.99 5.04 13.71
C LEU A 34 -4.15 5.78 14.74
N ALA A 35 -4.55 6.98 15.17
CA ALA A 35 -3.76 7.85 16.04
C ALA A 35 -3.66 7.36 17.50
N GLY A 36 -2.67 7.86 18.22
CA GLY A 36 -2.49 7.64 19.66
C GLY A 36 -1.81 6.33 20.05
N ARG A 37 -1.45 5.50 19.08
CA ARG A 37 -0.75 4.21 19.25
C ARG A 37 0.04 3.86 18.00
N PRO A 38 1.03 2.95 18.09
CA PRO A 38 1.67 2.43 16.90
C PRO A 38 0.64 1.88 15.92
N SER A 39 0.83 2.10 14.62
CA SER A 39 -0.15 1.71 13.60
C SER A 39 0.52 1.26 12.32
N VAL A 40 -0.20 0.46 11.52
CA VAL A 40 0.31 -0.15 10.29
C VAL A 40 -0.58 0.24 9.11
N VAL A 41 0.05 0.75 8.06
CA VAL A 41 -0.56 0.94 6.74
C VAL A 41 0.24 0.12 5.73
N ILE A 42 -0.42 -0.71 4.94
CA ILE A 42 0.23 -1.49 3.90
C ILE A 42 -0.53 -1.36 2.58
N PHE A 43 0.19 -1.03 1.51
CA PHE A 43 -0.37 -1.08 0.15
C PHE A 43 -0.22 -2.49 -0.41
N ILE A 44 -1.34 -3.10 -0.78
CA ILE A 44 -1.40 -4.44 -1.39
C ILE A 44 -2.36 -4.45 -2.58
N CYS A 45 -2.33 -5.51 -3.37
CA CYS A 45 -3.37 -5.80 -4.36
C CYS A 45 -3.54 -7.30 -4.53
N ASN A 46 -4.67 -7.72 -5.07
CA ASN A 46 -5.04 -9.15 -5.11
C ASN A 46 -4.25 -9.95 -6.15
N HIS A 47 -3.88 -9.36 -7.28
CA HIS A 47 -3.22 -10.10 -8.35
C HIS A 47 -1.70 -10.17 -8.22
N CYS A 48 -1.07 -9.37 -7.33
CA CYS A 48 0.38 -9.31 -7.18
C CYS A 48 0.98 -10.62 -6.65
N PRO A 49 1.91 -11.27 -7.35
CA PRO A 49 2.54 -12.50 -6.88
C PRO A 49 3.33 -12.32 -5.58
N PHE A 50 3.90 -11.14 -5.32
CA PHE A 50 4.58 -10.84 -4.06
C PHE A 50 3.59 -10.77 -2.88
N VAL A 51 2.40 -10.18 -3.08
CA VAL A 51 1.34 -10.15 -2.07
C VAL A 51 0.79 -11.56 -1.84
N LYS A 52 0.52 -12.30 -2.91
CA LYS A 52 0.07 -13.71 -2.82
C LYS A 52 1.06 -14.58 -2.06
N HIS A 53 2.36 -14.36 -2.26
CA HIS A 53 3.42 -15.09 -1.57
C HIS A 53 3.37 -14.89 -0.05
N ILE A 54 3.17 -13.65 0.41
CA ILE A 54 3.14 -13.33 1.85
C ILE A 54 1.73 -13.44 2.47
N ARG A 55 0.70 -13.79 1.73
CA ARG A 55 -0.73 -13.76 2.10
C ARG A 55 -1.01 -14.37 3.47
N VAL A 56 -0.54 -15.59 3.71
CA VAL A 56 -0.75 -16.30 4.99
C VAL A 56 0.00 -15.62 6.14
N GLY A 57 1.23 -15.20 5.90
CA GLY A 57 2.02 -14.45 6.86
C GLY A 57 1.42 -13.08 7.19
N LEU A 58 0.85 -12.41 6.17
CA LEU A 58 0.17 -11.13 6.35
C LEU A 58 -1.10 -11.26 7.19
N ALA A 59 -1.89 -12.32 6.97
CA ALA A 59 -3.05 -12.63 7.82
C ALA A 59 -2.63 -12.91 9.28
N ALA A 60 -1.54 -13.65 9.46
CA ALA A 60 -0.99 -13.92 10.79
C ALA A 60 -0.44 -12.63 11.46
N PHE A 61 0.17 -11.74 10.69
CA PHE A 61 0.63 -10.43 11.16
C PHE A 61 -0.55 -9.53 11.55
N GLY A 62 -1.64 -9.54 10.79
CA GLY A 62 -2.86 -8.82 11.16
C GLY A 62 -3.43 -9.28 12.50
N ARG A 63 -3.48 -10.60 12.76
CA ARG A 63 -3.88 -11.15 14.08
C ARG A 63 -2.93 -10.70 15.19
N PHE A 64 -1.63 -10.79 14.96
CA PHE A 64 -0.59 -10.31 15.87
C PHE A 64 -0.79 -8.82 16.24
N CYS A 65 -1.07 -7.95 15.28
CA CYS A 65 -1.36 -6.54 15.51
C CYS A 65 -2.64 -6.35 16.33
N ARG A 66 -3.71 -7.04 15.97
CA ARG A 66 -5.01 -6.97 16.67
C ARG A 66 -4.90 -7.39 18.13
N GLU A 67 -4.20 -8.48 18.44
CA GLU A 67 -3.97 -8.98 19.80
C GLU A 67 -3.21 -7.98 20.68
N ARG A 68 -2.44 -7.08 20.06
CA ARG A 68 -1.62 -6.04 20.72
C ARG A 68 -2.25 -4.65 20.66
N ASN A 69 -3.51 -4.54 20.20
CA ASN A 69 -4.18 -3.27 20.00
C ASN A 69 -3.43 -2.31 19.05
N VAL A 70 -2.72 -2.83 18.07
CA VAL A 70 -2.06 -2.07 16.99
C VAL A 70 -3.02 -2.04 15.79
N PRO A 71 -3.63 -0.88 15.48
CA PRO A 71 -4.50 -0.77 14.32
C PRO A 71 -3.69 -0.97 13.04
N MET A 72 -4.29 -1.72 12.13
CA MET A 72 -3.72 -2.01 10.82
C MET A 72 -4.78 -1.83 9.74
N VAL A 73 -4.40 -1.23 8.63
CA VAL A 73 -5.20 -1.15 7.41
C VAL A 73 -4.39 -1.57 6.20
N ALA A 74 -5.03 -2.23 5.27
CA ALA A 74 -4.49 -2.44 3.92
C ALA A 74 -5.19 -1.46 2.95
N ILE A 75 -4.46 -0.99 1.93
CA ILE A 75 -4.98 -0.09 0.90
C ILE A 75 -4.64 -0.67 -0.47
N SER A 76 -5.63 -0.74 -1.37
CA SER A 76 -5.39 -0.96 -2.79
C SER A 76 -5.65 0.32 -3.56
N ALA A 77 -4.70 0.70 -4.40
CA ALA A 77 -4.77 1.88 -5.27
C ALA A 77 -4.64 1.50 -6.76
N ASN A 78 -4.77 0.22 -7.10
CA ASN A 78 -4.69 -0.19 -8.49
C ASN A 78 -5.91 0.26 -9.29
N ASP A 79 -5.70 0.61 -10.55
CA ASP A 79 -6.78 0.90 -11.50
C ASP A 79 -7.65 -0.34 -11.73
N ALA A 80 -8.79 -0.41 -11.03
CA ALA A 80 -9.71 -1.54 -11.11
C ALA A 80 -10.41 -1.66 -12.48
N ALA A 81 -10.47 -0.59 -13.28
CA ALA A 81 -11.02 -0.64 -14.62
C ALA A 81 -10.13 -1.48 -15.55
N SER A 82 -8.83 -1.31 -15.44
CA SER A 82 -7.83 -2.10 -16.18
C SER A 82 -7.47 -3.43 -15.51
N TYR A 83 -7.67 -3.52 -14.20
CA TYR A 83 -7.34 -4.69 -13.37
C TYR A 83 -8.53 -5.08 -12.47
N PRO A 84 -9.61 -5.67 -13.01
CA PRO A 84 -10.84 -5.97 -12.24
C PRO A 84 -10.62 -6.88 -11.02
N ALA A 85 -9.57 -7.71 -11.03
CA ALA A 85 -9.19 -8.54 -9.87
C ALA A 85 -8.78 -7.73 -8.62
N ASP A 86 -8.54 -6.42 -8.76
CA ASP A 86 -8.21 -5.49 -7.69
C ASP A 86 -9.37 -4.54 -7.36
N GLY A 87 -10.56 -4.77 -7.93
CA GLY A 87 -11.76 -3.98 -7.64
C GLY A 87 -12.37 -4.31 -6.27
N PRO A 88 -13.26 -3.44 -5.76
CA PRO A 88 -13.81 -3.54 -4.39
C PRO A 88 -14.44 -4.90 -4.07
N ASP A 89 -15.23 -5.49 -4.97
CA ASP A 89 -15.86 -6.79 -4.75
C ASP A 89 -14.83 -7.92 -4.62
N ALA A 90 -13.80 -7.90 -5.47
CA ALA A 90 -12.71 -8.86 -5.42
C ALA A 90 -11.84 -8.67 -4.17
N MET A 91 -11.65 -7.42 -3.71
CA MET A 91 -10.96 -7.10 -2.46
C MET A 91 -11.74 -7.64 -1.25
N ALA A 92 -13.06 -7.47 -1.22
CA ALA A 92 -13.90 -8.02 -0.15
C ALA A 92 -13.84 -9.55 -0.12
N ALA A 93 -13.88 -10.20 -1.27
CA ALA A 93 -13.70 -11.66 -1.38
C ALA A 93 -12.31 -12.09 -0.89
N GLU A 94 -11.26 -11.34 -1.21
CA GLU A 94 -9.89 -11.61 -0.74
C GLU A 94 -9.76 -11.55 0.77
N VAL A 95 -10.41 -10.58 1.44
CA VAL A 95 -10.41 -10.49 2.91
C VAL A 95 -10.92 -11.80 3.54
N VAL A 96 -12.00 -12.34 3.01
CA VAL A 96 -12.60 -13.59 3.50
C VAL A 96 -11.67 -14.78 3.21
N GLN A 97 -11.19 -14.89 1.98
CA GLN A 97 -10.36 -16.02 1.53
C GLN A 97 -8.99 -16.07 2.22
N ALA A 98 -8.38 -14.91 2.44
CA ALA A 98 -7.08 -14.78 3.12
C ALA A 98 -7.19 -14.85 4.65
N GLY A 99 -8.39 -14.64 5.20
CA GLY A 99 -8.62 -14.53 6.63
C GLY A 99 -7.99 -13.27 7.22
N TYR A 100 -8.03 -12.15 6.49
CA TYR A 100 -7.59 -10.85 7.00
C TYR A 100 -8.54 -10.36 8.08
N VAL A 101 -7.98 -9.81 9.15
CA VAL A 101 -8.72 -9.31 10.32
C VAL A 101 -8.61 -7.79 10.47
N PHE A 102 -8.17 -7.13 9.42
CA PHE A 102 -8.00 -5.69 9.29
C PHE A 102 -8.79 -5.17 8.08
N PRO A 103 -9.19 -3.89 8.06
CA PRO A 103 -9.88 -3.29 6.92
C PRO A 103 -9.03 -3.29 5.66
N TYR A 104 -9.67 -3.49 4.51
CA TYR A 104 -9.04 -3.41 3.19
C TYR A 104 -9.70 -2.30 2.38
N LEU A 105 -9.02 -1.16 2.31
CA LEU A 105 -9.52 0.11 1.83
C LEU A 105 -9.24 0.29 0.34
N TYR A 106 -10.18 0.90 -0.38
CA TYR A 106 -10.02 1.18 -1.80
C TYR A 106 -9.73 2.66 -2.04
N ASP A 107 -8.52 2.98 -2.53
CA ASP A 107 -8.11 4.31 -2.98
C ASP A 107 -8.34 4.44 -4.48
N GLU A 108 -9.62 4.64 -4.86
CA GLU A 108 -10.02 4.79 -6.26
C GLU A 108 -9.30 5.94 -6.96
N SER A 109 -9.11 7.05 -6.26
CA SER A 109 -8.47 8.25 -6.80
C SER A 109 -6.96 8.13 -6.96
N GLN A 110 -6.35 7.16 -6.28
CA GLN A 110 -4.90 6.99 -6.17
C GLN A 110 -4.19 8.15 -5.46
N ALA A 111 -4.95 9.07 -4.88
CA ALA A 111 -4.40 10.24 -4.21
C ALA A 111 -3.70 9.86 -2.90
N VAL A 112 -4.23 8.88 -2.18
CA VAL A 112 -3.64 8.41 -0.93
C VAL A 112 -2.32 7.69 -1.20
N ALA A 113 -2.28 6.80 -2.19
CA ALA A 113 -1.02 6.14 -2.59
C ALA A 113 0.05 7.16 -3.01
N LYS A 114 -0.33 8.21 -3.74
CA LYS A 114 0.59 9.31 -4.11
C LYS A 114 1.07 10.09 -2.89
N ALA A 115 0.18 10.39 -1.93
CA ALA A 115 0.52 11.11 -0.70
C ALA A 115 1.49 10.31 0.21
N PHE A 116 1.38 8.98 0.23
CA PHE A 116 2.31 8.08 0.92
C PHE A 116 3.61 7.87 0.15
N ASP A 117 3.73 8.35 -1.09
CA ASP A 117 4.80 7.99 -2.02
C ASP A 117 4.93 6.45 -2.17
N ALA A 118 3.81 5.74 -2.10
CA ALA A 118 3.75 4.31 -2.33
C ALA A 118 3.93 4.02 -3.82
N CYS A 119 4.73 3.02 -4.16
CA CYS A 119 5.03 2.73 -5.57
C CYS A 119 4.94 1.26 -5.95
N CYS A 120 4.86 0.37 -4.97
CA CYS A 120 4.79 -1.08 -5.19
C CYS A 120 3.77 -1.76 -4.27
N THR A 121 3.55 -3.04 -4.50
CA THR A 121 2.78 -3.91 -3.61
C THR A 121 3.52 -5.23 -3.40
N PRO A 122 3.75 -5.67 -2.15
CA PRO A 122 3.40 -4.99 -0.89
C PRO A 122 4.32 -3.80 -0.62
N ASP A 123 3.79 -2.75 0.03
CA ASP A 123 4.53 -1.58 0.44
C ASP A 123 4.13 -1.19 1.86
N LEU A 124 5.04 -1.32 2.84
CA LEU A 124 4.73 -1.31 4.27
C LEU A 124 5.20 -0.04 4.95
N PHE A 125 4.32 0.54 5.76
CA PHE A 125 4.56 1.71 6.59
C PHE A 125 4.11 1.42 8.02
N ILE A 126 4.96 1.65 9.01
CA ILE A 126 4.60 1.56 10.42
C ILE A 126 4.89 2.91 11.06
N PHE A 127 3.89 3.42 11.74
CA PHE A 127 3.92 4.72 12.39
C PHE A 127 3.96 4.56 13.91
N ASP A 128 4.59 5.51 14.57
CA ASP A 128 4.58 5.60 16.03
C ASP A 128 3.25 6.18 16.55
N ARG A 129 3.13 6.37 17.87
CA ARG A 129 1.93 6.91 18.52
C ARG A 129 1.60 8.36 18.11
N ASP A 130 2.60 9.10 17.65
CA ASP A 130 2.45 10.49 17.21
C ASP A 130 2.15 10.58 15.71
N GLY A 131 1.99 9.43 15.05
CA GLY A 131 1.72 9.33 13.62
C GLY A 131 2.95 9.63 12.76
N LYS A 132 4.15 9.53 13.30
CA LYS A 132 5.40 9.69 12.56
C LYS A 132 5.88 8.34 12.06
N LEU A 133 6.36 8.31 10.81
CA LEU A 133 6.90 7.12 10.18
C LEU A 133 8.12 6.60 10.95
N ALA A 134 8.00 5.43 11.54
CA ALA A 134 9.05 4.79 12.31
C ALA A 134 9.71 3.62 11.56
N TYR A 135 8.96 2.96 10.66
CA TYR A 135 9.46 1.89 9.83
C TYR A 135 8.91 1.98 8.42
N ARG A 136 9.80 1.94 7.45
CA ARG A 136 9.52 1.90 6.02
C ARG A 136 10.40 0.81 5.40
N GLY A 137 9.88 -0.39 5.30
CA GLY A 137 10.73 -1.50 4.90
C GLY A 137 9.98 -2.73 4.45
N GLN A 138 10.73 -3.79 4.21
CA GLN A 138 10.19 -5.08 3.79
C GLN A 138 9.38 -5.76 4.92
N PHE A 139 8.49 -6.68 4.54
CA PHE A 139 7.78 -7.53 5.48
C PHE A 139 8.74 -8.52 6.17
N ASP A 140 9.56 -9.19 5.36
CA ASP A 140 10.68 -10.06 5.71
C ASP A 140 11.55 -10.33 4.47
N ASP A 141 12.50 -11.26 4.57
CA ASP A 141 13.39 -11.62 3.46
C ASP A 141 12.76 -12.61 2.45
N ALA A 142 11.51 -13.10 2.70
CA ALA A 142 10.83 -14.04 1.79
C ALA A 142 10.45 -13.35 0.47
N ARG A 143 10.67 -14.04 -0.63
CA ARG A 143 10.31 -13.60 -1.99
C ARG A 143 9.78 -14.81 -2.79
N PRO A 144 8.92 -14.60 -3.78
CA PRO A 144 8.47 -15.69 -4.66
C PRO A 144 9.61 -16.46 -5.33
N SER A 145 10.78 -15.83 -5.44
CA SER A 145 11.96 -16.39 -6.10
C SER A 145 12.94 -17.09 -5.16
N ASN A 146 12.68 -17.08 -3.85
CA ASN A 146 13.55 -17.76 -2.88
C ASN A 146 12.77 -18.73 -2.00
N GLN A 147 13.48 -19.54 -1.20
CA GLN A 147 12.89 -20.56 -0.32
C GLN A 147 12.85 -20.10 1.15
N ILE A 148 12.99 -18.79 1.40
CA ILE A 148 12.95 -18.25 2.76
C ILE A 148 11.51 -18.29 3.27
N PRO A 149 11.24 -18.84 4.46
CA PRO A 149 9.89 -18.86 5.03
C PRO A 149 9.33 -17.47 5.27
N VAL A 150 8.04 -17.30 4.98
CA VAL A 150 7.31 -16.06 5.28
C VAL A 150 6.99 -16.00 6.77
N THR A 151 7.57 -15.05 7.48
CA THR A 151 7.43 -14.89 8.93
C THR A 151 6.93 -13.51 9.34
N GLY A 152 7.13 -12.49 8.49
CA GLY A 152 6.92 -11.09 8.83
C GLY A 152 7.89 -10.59 9.90
N ARG A 153 9.08 -11.19 10.00
CA ARG A 153 10.06 -10.92 11.07
C ARG A 153 10.36 -9.43 11.22
N ASP A 154 10.64 -8.75 10.12
CA ASP A 154 11.10 -7.36 10.16
C ASP A 154 9.94 -6.43 10.55
N ALA A 155 8.75 -6.68 10.00
CA ALA A 155 7.52 -5.95 10.37
C ALA A 155 7.14 -6.16 11.83
N ARG A 156 7.24 -7.40 12.35
CA ARG A 156 6.96 -7.73 13.76
C ARG A 156 7.93 -7.04 14.70
N ALA A 157 9.23 -7.13 14.41
CA ALA A 157 10.27 -6.49 15.20
C ALA A 157 10.07 -4.96 15.30
N ALA A 158 9.65 -4.32 14.21
CA ALA A 158 9.35 -2.90 14.20
C ALA A 158 8.14 -2.55 15.10
N VAL A 159 7.06 -3.35 15.04
CA VAL A 159 5.89 -3.15 15.91
C VAL A 159 6.25 -3.40 17.37
N GLU A 160 6.99 -4.46 17.69
CA GLU A 160 7.41 -4.80 19.05
C GLU A 160 8.27 -3.68 19.65
N ALA A 161 9.26 -3.18 18.91
CA ALA A 161 10.09 -2.07 19.35
C ALA A 161 9.24 -0.84 19.75
N LEU A 162 8.27 -0.46 18.91
CA LEU A 162 7.37 0.67 19.19
C LEU A 162 6.47 0.43 20.40
N LEU A 163 6.01 -0.79 20.62
CA LEU A 163 5.23 -1.15 21.82
C LEU A 163 6.07 -1.06 23.09
N ASP A 164 7.35 -1.40 23.00
CA ASP A 164 8.33 -1.29 24.10
C ASP A 164 8.84 0.16 24.27
N GLY A 165 8.32 1.13 23.49
CA GLY A 165 8.75 2.53 23.54
C GLY A 165 10.13 2.78 22.96
N GLN A 166 10.65 1.84 22.15
CA GLN A 166 11.93 1.93 21.48
C GLN A 166 11.76 2.24 19.98
N PRO A 167 12.69 2.95 19.35
CA PRO A 167 12.69 3.11 17.91
C PRO A 167 13.02 1.77 17.22
N PRO A 168 12.39 1.44 16.09
CA PRO A 168 12.84 0.33 15.25
C PRO A 168 14.26 0.53 14.73
N ALA A 169 14.86 -0.54 14.22
CA ALA A 169 16.18 -0.48 13.61
C ALA A 169 16.23 0.61 12.51
N THR A 170 17.31 1.39 12.49
CA THR A 170 17.49 2.48 11.50
C THR A 170 17.87 1.97 10.12
N GLU A 171 18.57 0.84 10.04
CA GLU A 171 18.85 0.16 8.78
C GLU A 171 17.64 -0.67 8.37
N GLN A 172 16.88 -0.14 7.40
CA GLN A 172 15.65 -0.74 6.91
C GLN A 172 15.80 -1.09 5.44
N LYS A 173 15.53 -2.37 5.12
CA LYS A 173 15.55 -2.84 3.73
C LYS A 173 14.25 -2.47 3.03
N ALA A 174 14.34 -1.92 1.81
CA ALA A 174 13.17 -1.56 1.03
C ALA A 174 12.27 -2.78 0.75
N SER A 175 10.96 -2.59 0.78
CA SER A 175 10.00 -3.53 0.19
C SER A 175 10.30 -3.69 -1.30
N ILE A 176 10.02 -4.88 -1.83
CA ILE A 176 10.11 -5.16 -3.26
C ILE A 176 8.80 -5.82 -3.69
N GLY A 177 8.21 -5.31 -4.76
CA GLY A 177 6.95 -5.86 -5.27
C GLY A 177 6.62 -5.42 -6.69
N CYS A 178 5.37 -5.64 -7.09
CA CYS A 178 4.86 -5.13 -8.35
C CYS A 178 4.59 -3.63 -8.24
N ASN A 179 4.86 -2.86 -9.28
CA ASN A 179 4.45 -1.45 -9.32
C ASN A 179 2.93 -1.31 -9.18
N ILE A 180 2.48 -0.25 -8.50
CA ILE A 180 1.06 0.16 -8.48
C ILE A 180 0.61 0.43 -9.92
N LYS A 181 -0.60 0.00 -10.26
CA LYS A 181 -1.20 0.18 -11.58
C LYS A 181 -1.91 1.52 -11.61
N TRP A 182 -1.18 2.55 -12.03
CA TRP A 182 -1.71 3.89 -12.12
C TRP A 182 -2.72 4.04 -13.23
N LYS A 183 -3.77 4.81 -13.00
CA LYS A 183 -4.69 5.26 -14.06
C LYS A 183 -3.92 6.10 -15.07
N PRO A 184 -4.26 6.04 -16.37
CA PRO A 184 -3.66 6.94 -17.36
C PRO A 184 -3.90 8.40 -16.96
N ASP A 185 -2.85 9.22 -17.02
CA ASP A 185 -3.01 10.68 -16.81
C ASP A 185 -3.80 11.26 -17.99
N PHE A 186 -5.07 11.55 -17.79
CA PHE A 186 -5.92 12.23 -18.77
C PHE A 186 -5.44 13.67 -19.11
N SER A 187 -4.46 14.20 -18.39
CA SER A 187 -3.86 15.52 -18.67
C SER A 187 -2.98 15.54 -19.92
N ALA A 188 -2.65 14.38 -20.49
CA ALA A 188 -1.86 14.25 -21.73
C ALA A 188 -2.75 13.92 -22.95
N SER A 189 -3.91 14.57 -23.12
CA SER A 189 -4.54 14.60 -24.44
C SER A 189 -3.61 15.30 -25.42
N PRO A 190 -3.19 14.68 -26.53
CA PRO A 190 -2.43 15.38 -27.55
C PRO A 190 -3.31 16.54 -28.06
N ARG A 191 -2.85 17.77 -27.86
CA ARG A 191 -3.42 18.93 -28.49
C ARG A 191 -3.58 18.59 -29.97
N ALA A 192 -4.82 18.63 -30.46
CA ALA A 192 -5.12 18.47 -31.86
C ALA A 192 -4.15 19.38 -32.64
N ALA A 193 -3.26 18.75 -33.41
CA ALA A 193 -2.39 19.46 -34.34
C ALA A 193 -3.33 20.20 -35.31
N GLY A 194 -3.44 21.51 -35.13
CA GLY A 194 -4.19 22.38 -36.01
C GLY A 194 -3.69 22.16 -37.45
N ARG A 195 -4.56 21.63 -38.30
CA ARG A 195 -4.32 21.62 -39.75
C ARG A 195 -4.20 23.08 -40.20
N GLY A 196 -3.01 23.54 -40.35
CA GLY A 196 -2.72 24.78 -41.05
C GLY A 196 -3.27 24.67 -42.48
N ARG A 197 -4.34 25.39 -42.78
CA ARG A 197 -4.75 25.65 -44.15
C ARG A 197 -3.63 26.43 -44.83
N ARG A 198 -3.06 25.85 -45.87
CA ARG A 198 -2.25 26.62 -46.82
C ARG A 198 -3.18 27.61 -47.51
N PRO A 199 -2.78 28.89 -47.65
CA PRO A 199 -3.48 29.79 -48.58
C PRO A 199 -3.09 29.38 -50.00
N GLU A 200 -4.14 29.12 -50.81
CA GLU A 200 -3.96 29.04 -52.26
C GLU A 200 -3.68 30.46 -52.77
N GLY A 201 -2.49 30.63 -53.35
CA GLY A 201 -2.15 31.82 -54.09
C GLY A 201 -2.79 31.73 -55.48
N GLY A 202 -3.71 32.67 -55.73
CA GLY A 202 -4.13 32.97 -57.11
C GLY A 202 -3.20 34.03 -57.69
N GLY A 203 -3.03 33.94 -59.00
CA GLY A 203 -2.34 34.91 -59.83
C GLY A 203 -2.09 34.34 -61.17
#